data_99499c5d74fe79f5d61e1e29bc7513d3
#
_entry.id   99499c5d74fe79f5d61e1e29bc7513d3
#
_cell.length_a   1.000
_cell.length_b   1.000
_cell.length_c   1.000
_cell.angle_alpha   90.00
_cell.angle_beta   90.00
_cell.angle_gamma   90.00
#
_symmetry.space_group_name_H-M   'P 1'
#
loop_
_entity.id
_entity.type
_entity.pdbx_description
1 polymer ?
#
loop_
_entity_poly.entity_id
_entity_poly.type
_entity_poly.pdbx_seq_one_letter_code
_entity_poly.pdbx_strand_id
1 'polypeptide(L)' 'MPKQSSASLKRAIKNLSKRIKKYEEYIENPYVHVPEWDEYSALRQEGLKKHWEKEIRNFNESINNRIEELKKRGDYDG' A
#
# COMPACT_ATOMS: atom_id res chain seq x y z
N MET A 1 -20.00 5.32 18.12
CA MET A 1 -19.64 4.77 16.82
C MET A 1 -19.23 3.33 16.94
N PRO A 2 -19.77 2.44 16.16
CA PRO A 2 -19.34 1.07 16.20
C PRO A 2 -17.91 0.94 15.67
N LYS A 3 -17.11 0.12 16.33
CA LYS A 3 -15.78 -0.19 15.87
C LYS A 3 -15.87 -1.09 14.63
N GLN A 4 -14.87 -1.04 13.77
CA GLN A 4 -14.80 -1.97 12.65
C GLN A 4 -14.76 -3.40 13.17
N SER A 5 -15.47 -4.29 12.49
CA SER A 5 -15.42 -5.72 12.82
C SER A 5 -14.03 -6.29 12.46
N SER A 6 -13.66 -7.39 13.10
CA SER A 6 -12.40 -8.07 12.79
C SER A 6 -12.35 -8.54 11.35
N ALA A 7 -13.47 -8.99 10.80
CA ALA A 7 -13.57 -9.38 9.40
C ALA A 7 -13.30 -8.17 8.48
N SER A 8 -13.82 -7.01 8.84
CA SER A 8 -13.60 -5.77 8.09
C SER A 8 -12.13 -5.34 8.12
N LEU A 9 -11.49 -5.46 9.29
CA LEU A 9 -10.08 -5.16 9.45
C LEU A 9 -9.21 -6.09 8.59
N LYS A 10 -9.51 -7.39 8.60
CA LYS A 10 -8.78 -8.38 7.79
C LYS A 10 -8.93 -8.11 6.29
N ARG A 11 -10.14 -7.72 5.88
CA ARG A 11 -10.40 -7.36 4.48
C ARG A 11 -9.59 -6.12 4.08
N ALA A 12 -9.53 -5.12 4.94
CA ALA A 12 -8.76 -3.91 4.70
C ALA A 12 -7.27 -4.22 4.55
N ILE A 13 -6.73 -5.10 5.40
CA ILE A 13 -5.34 -5.54 5.32
C ILE A 13 -5.07 -6.20 3.96
N LYS A 14 -5.95 -7.08 3.54
CA LYS A 14 -5.82 -7.76 2.25
C LYS A 14 -5.82 -6.76 1.09
N ASN A 15 -6.74 -5.80 1.11
CA ASN A 15 -6.84 -4.79 0.06
C ASN A 15 -5.61 -3.87 0.03
N LEU A 16 -5.12 -3.48 1.19
CA LEU A 16 -3.91 -2.67 1.30
C LEU A 16 -2.68 -3.43 0.78
N SER A 17 -2.59 -4.73 1.09
CA SER A 17 -1.51 -5.58 0.59
C SER A 17 -1.50 -5.65 -0.92
N LYS A 18 -2.67 -5.73 -1.55
CA LYS A 18 -2.81 -5.72 -3.01
C LYS A 18 -2.32 -4.40 -3.61
N ARG A 19 -2.63 -3.29 -2.95
CA ARG A 19 -2.18 -1.96 -3.40
C ARG A 19 -0.67 -1.82 -3.30
N ILE A 20 -0.07 -2.36 -2.25
CA ILE A 20 1.39 -2.36 -2.09
C ILE A 20 2.04 -3.09 -3.25
N LYS A 21 1.55 -4.28 -3.60
CA LYS A 21 2.07 -5.04 -4.75
C LYS A 21 1.97 -4.26 -6.04
N LYS A 22 0.87 -3.57 -6.24
CA LYS A 22 0.65 -2.75 -7.43
C LYS A 22 1.69 -1.63 -7.54
N TYR A 23 1.92 -0.92 -6.45
CA TYR A 23 2.90 0.18 -6.44
C TYR A 23 4.33 -0.33 -6.54
N GLU A 24 4.64 -1.48 -5.97
CA GLU A 24 5.95 -2.12 -6.15
C GLU A 24 6.19 -2.43 -7.63
N GLU A 25 5.16 -2.92 -8.30
CA GLU A 25 5.21 -3.18 -9.75
C GLU A 25 5.46 -1.89 -10.54
N TYR A 26 4.82 -0.80 -10.16
CA TYR A 26 5.05 0.51 -10.80
C TYR A 26 6.49 0.96 -10.65
N ILE A 27 7.10 0.72 -9.50
CA ILE A 27 8.50 1.08 -9.25
C ILE A 27 9.43 0.23 -10.10
N GLU A 28 9.17 -1.08 -10.17
CA GLU A 28 9.99 -2.00 -10.97
C GLU A 28 9.81 -1.77 -12.46
N ASN A 29 8.59 -1.52 -12.90
CA ASN A 29 8.26 -1.32 -14.31
C ASN A 29 7.27 -0.17 -14.46
N PRO A 30 7.77 1.09 -14.43
CA PRO A 30 6.91 2.27 -14.50
C PRO A 30 6.02 2.34 -15.74
N TYR A 31 6.42 1.68 -16.82
CA TYR A 31 5.65 1.67 -18.07
C TYR A 31 4.28 1.06 -17.91
N VAL A 32 4.07 0.18 -16.95
CA VAL A 32 2.78 -0.44 -16.68
C VAL A 32 1.74 0.63 -16.33
N HIS A 33 2.15 1.63 -15.56
CA HIS A 33 1.26 2.72 -15.13
C HIS A 33 1.36 3.95 -16.02
N VAL A 34 2.57 4.24 -16.51
CA VAL A 34 2.85 5.42 -17.33
C VAL A 34 3.52 4.97 -18.62
N PRO A 35 2.75 4.68 -19.68
CA PRO A 35 3.34 4.23 -20.95
C PRO A 35 4.34 5.20 -21.55
N GLU A 36 4.15 6.51 -21.33
CA GLU A 36 5.03 7.56 -21.82
C GLU A 36 6.17 7.89 -20.85
N TRP A 37 6.57 6.93 -20.01
CA TRP A 37 7.60 7.12 -19.00
C TRP A 37 8.89 7.73 -19.53
N ASP A 38 9.31 7.30 -20.73
CA ASP A 38 10.54 7.79 -21.37
C ASP A 38 10.44 9.28 -21.72
N GLU A 39 9.25 9.81 -21.87
CA GLU A 39 9.03 11.21 -22.21
C GLU A 39 9.13 12.12 -20.99
N TYR A 40 9.11 11.55 -19.79
CA TYR A 40 9.23 12.33 -18.57
C TYR A 40 10.70 12.66 -18.28
N SER A 41 10.93 13.87 -17.75
CA SER A 41 12.26 14.25 -17.31
C SER A 41 12.73 13.35 -16.17
N ALA A 42 14.05 13.23 -16.00
CA ALA A 42 14.61 12.44 -14.91
C ALA A 42 14.10 12.90 -13.54
N LEU A 43 13.94 14.20 -13.38
CA LEU A 43 13.42 14.78 -12.14
C LEU A 43 11.98 14.32 -11.87
N ARG A 44 11.15 14.33 -12.89
CA ARG A 44 9.76 13.90 -12.78
C ARG A 44 9.65 12.41 -12.49
N GLN A 45 10.47 11.61 -13.17
CA GLN A 45 10.53 10.16 -12.95
C GLN A 45 10.92 9.85 -11.51
N GLU A 46 11.93 10.53 -10.99
CA GLU A 46 12.37 10.35 -9.62
C GLU A 46 11.30 10.77 -8.62
N GLY A 47 10.62 11.87 -8.90
CA GLY A 47 9.51 12.34 -8.05
C GLY A 47 8.38 11.34 -7.94
N LEU A 48 8.02 10.71 -9.08
CA LEU A 48 6.98 9.70 -9.10
C LEU A 48 7.39 8.44 -8.34
N LYS A 49 8.64 7.99 -8.50
CA LYS A 49 9.13 6.84 -7.76
C LYS A 49 9.11 7.09 -6.26
N LYS A 50 9.53 8.26 -5.82
CA LYS A 50 9.48 8.65 -4.41
C LYS A 50 8.05 8.69 -3.89
N HIS A 51 7.12 9.16 -4.70
CA HIS A 51 5.70 9.19 -4.35
C HIS A 51 5.18 7.77 -4.14
N TRP A 52 5.49 6.85 -5.04
CA TRP A 52 5.05 5.46 -4.92
C TRP A 52 5.64 4.78 -3.68
N GLU A 53 6.92 5.05 -3.40
CA GLU A 53 7.58 4.52 -2.19
C GLU A 53 6.91 5.05 -0.92
N LYS A 54 6.54 6.33 -0.91
CA LYS A 54 5.85 6.95 0.20
C LYS A 54 4.47 6.30 0.41
N GLU A 55 3.75 6.07 -0.67
CA GLU A 55 2.44 5.41 -0.61
C GLU A 55 2.54 3.99 -0.04
N ILE A 56 3.55 3.23 -0.47
CA ILE A 56 3.82 1.89 0.05
C ILE A 56 4.06 1.95 1.56
N ARG A 57 4.85 2.90 2.00
CA ARG A 57 5.15 3.10 3.42
C ARG A 57 3.88 3.41 4.21
N ASN A 58 3.03 4.29 3.67
CA ASN A 58 1.76 4.64 4.29
C ASN A 58 0.82 3.44 4.37
N PHE A 59 0.76 2.63 3.33
CA PHE A 59 -0.07 1.41 3.33
C PHE A 59 0.44 0.41 4.36
N ASN A 60 1.75 0.23 4.49
CA ASN A 60 2.34 -0.65 5.49
C ASN A 60 2.01 -0.19 6.90
N GLU A 61 2.08 1.10 7.15
CA GLU A 61 1.71 1.67 8.44
C GLU A 61 0.24 1.41 8.76
N SER A 62 -0.63 1.60 7.78
CA SER A 62 -2.06 1.33 7.94
C SER A 62 -2.32 -0.14 8.23
N ILE A 63 -1.60 -1.04 7.56
CA ILE A 63 -1.70 -2.48 7.80
C ILE A 63 -1.27 -2.80 9.23
N ASN A 64 -0.13 -2.26 9.67
CA ASN A 64 0.38 -2.50 11.01
C ASN A 64 -0.60 -2.03 12.08
N ASN A 65 -1.23 -0.88 11.88
CA ASN A 65 -2.23 -0.36 12.81
C ASN A 65 -3.42 -1.32 12.95
N ARG A 66 -3.85 -1.90 11.85
CA ARG A 66 -4.96 -2.85 11.84
C ARG A 66 -4.58 -4.18 12.47
N ILE A 67 -3.35 -4.64 12.22
CA ILE A 67 -2.82 -5.85 12.85
C ILE A 67 -2.75 -5.67 14.38
N GLU A 68 -2.28 -4.51 14.84
CA GLU A 68 -2.23 -4.19 16.26
C GLU A 68 -3.61 -4.26 16.89
N GLU A 69 -4.62 -3.72 16.22
CA GLU A 69 -5.99 -3.76 16.70
C GLU A 69 -6.51 -5.19 16.79
N LEU A 70 -6.22 -6.00 15.77
CA LEU A 70 -6.62 -7.41 15.76
C LEU A 70 -5.94 -8.19 16.89
N LYS A 71 -4.68 -7.91 17.15
CA LYS A 71 -3.95 -8.55 18.24
C LYS A 71 -4.56 -8.19 19.59
N LYS A 72 -4.95 -6.94 19.78
CA LYS A 72 -5.61 -6.50 21.02
C LYS A 72 -6.93 -7.21 21.26
N ARG A 73 -7.63 -7.55 20.19
CA ARG A 73 -8.89 -8.29 20.26
C ARG A 73 -8.69 -9.80 20.39
N GLY A 74 -7.47 -10.28 20.18
CA GLY A 74 -7.20 -11.71 20.15
C GLY A 74 -7.67 -12.40 18.87
N ASP A 75 -7.93 -11.62 17.83
CA ASP A 75 -8.46 -12.11 16.56
C ASP A 75 -7.42 -12.25 15.46
N TYR A 76 -6.16 -11.95 15.75
CA TYR A 76 -5.09 -12.07 14.77
C TYR A 76 -4.45 -13.45 14.86
N ASP A 77 -4.56 -14.21 13.78
CA ASP A 77 -4.10 -15.59 13.74
C ASP A 77 -2.94 -15.80 12.74
N GLY A 78 -2.22 -14.78 12.46
CA GLY A 78 -1.07 -14.93 11.58
C GLY A 78 -0.93 -13.88 10.55
#